data_db6c2780b45d6913cf91239262b1d1b7
#
_entry.id   db6c2780b45d6913cf91239262b1d1b7
#
_cell.length_a   1.000
_cell.length_b   1.000
_cell.length_c   1.000
_cell.angle_alpha   90.00
_cell.angle_beta   90.00
_cell.angle_gamma   90.00
#
_symmetry.space_group_name_H-M   'P 1'
#
loop_
_entity.id
_entity.type
_entity.pdbx_description
1 polymer ?
#
loop_
_entity_poly.entity_id
_entity_poly.type
_entity_poly.pdbx_seq_one_letter_code
_entity_poly.pdbx_strand_id
1 'polypeptide(L)'
;MIACVQMKLRAEDYRTEQSFATRIMGIMERIRREAGEGPLLVVFPEHIGTFCILSNAPERIWSKRTFAQASTALLLHNAGAVLHQMLVHRVSPVRALFLARAQEMERIYLTPFIDAAQKFQAWIVAGSAALRWGQTSRVFNTAPVITPLGHVIYRQHKVNLVEMEQRAGLDLEPAPLNYVSAVRSPFGALGVAICLDAFHGEVRGRLQELGAEILIQPSANNHPWDDWQQEDWLRSSYAAVVKHKEFGLAVNPMLVG
;
A
#
# COMPACT_ATOMS: atom_id res chain seq x y z
N MET A 1 9.97 17.87 -7.55
CA MET A 1 9.12 17.96 -6.34
C MET A 1 8.83 16.56 -5.82
N ILE A 2 8.73 16.39 -4.48
CA ILE A 2 8.24 15.16 -3.85
C ILE A 2 6.93 15.51 -3.14
N ALA A 3 5.85 14.81 -3.47
CA ALA A 3 4.52 15.00 -2.89
C ALA A 3 4.16 13.84 -1.96
N CYS A 4 3.84 14.16 -0.71
CA CYS A 4 3.39 13.23 0.33
C CYS A 4 1.86 13.31 0.41
N VAL A 5 1.15 12.23 0.04
CA VAL A 5 -0.31 12.22 -0.04
C VAL A 5 -0.92 11.81 1.30
N GLN A 6 -1.51 12.75 2.01
CA GLN A 6 -2.36 12.46 3.16
C GLN A 6 -3.78 12.16 2.65
N MET A 7 -4.23 10.94 2.77
CA MET A 7 -5.51 10.50 2.19
C MET A 7 -6.48 10.02 3.27
N LYS A 8 -7.71 10.55 3.23
CA LYS A 8 -8.80 10.01 4.04
C LYS A 8 -9.46 8.84 3.32
N LEU A 9 -9.62 7.73 4.04
CA LEU A 9 -10.36 6.56 3.57
C LEU A 9 -11.86 6.89 3.49
N ARG A 10 -12.48 6.64 2.33
CA ARG A 10 -13.90 6.85 2.10
C ARG A 10 -14.48 5.65 1.37
N ALA A 11 -15.56 5.09 1.86
CA ALA A 11 -16.21 3.90 1.27
C ALA A 11 -16.64 4.13 -0.19
N GLU A 12 -17.12 5.33 -0.51
CA GLU A 12 -17.55 5.70 -1.85
C GLU A 12 -16.43 5.65 -2.90
N ASP A 13 -15.18 5.90 -2.50
CA ASP A 13 -14.01 5.84 -3.39
C ASP A 13 -13.74 4.39 -3.89
N TYR A 14 -14.27 3.38 -3.21
CA TYR A 14 -14.04 1.94 -3.49
C TYR A 14 -15.26 1.20 -4.03
N ARG A 15 -16.41 1.87 -4.21
CA ARG A 15 -17.63 1.20 -4.71
C ARG A 15 -17.46 0.56 -6.08
N THR A 16 -16.73 1.22 -6.95
CA THR A 16 -16.47 0.75 -8.30
C THR A 16 -15.02 1.02 -8.69
N GLU A 17 -14.54 0.31 -9.70
CA GLU A 17 -13.26 0.61 -10.33
C GLU A 17 -13.15 2.08 -10.77
N GLN A 18 -14.23 2.60 -11.37
CA GLN A 18 -14.28 3.98 -11.84
C GLN A 18 -14.20 5.01 -10.70
N SER A 19 -14.83 4.75 -9.54
CA SER A 19 -14.77 5.68 -8.40
C SER A 19 -13.35 5.74 -7.83
N PHE A 20 -12.66 4.60 -7.71
CA PHE A 20 -11.27 4.56 -7.28
C PHE A 20 -10.35 5.30 -8.28
N ALA A 21 -10.50 5.01 -9.58
CA ALA A 21 -9.73 5.67 -10.63
C ALA A 21 -9.94 7.19 -10.61
N THR A 22 -11.19 7.66 -10.51
CA THR A 22 -11.53 9.08 -10.43
C THR A 22 -10.87 9.75 -9.21
N ARG A 23 -10.85 9.05 -8.06
CA ARG A 23 -10.20 9.54 -6.84
C ARG A 23 -8.70 9.73 -7.02
N ILE A 24 -8.00 8.72 -7.56
CA ILE A 24 -6.55 8.78 -7.79
C ILE A 24 -6.21 9.87 -8.81
N MET A 25 -6.92 9.91 -9.94
CA MET A 25 -6.70 10.91 -10.98
C MET A 25 -6.91 12.34 -10.46
N GLY A 26 -7.97 12.59 -9.68
CA GLY A 26 -8.24 13.92 -9.10
C GLY A 26 -7.16 14.38 -8.11
N ILE A 27 -6.59 13.46 -7.32
CA ILE A 27 -5.45 13.75 -6.45
C ILE A 27 -4.23 14.14 -7.29
N MET A 28 -3.92 13.35 -8.31
CA MET A 28 -2.75 13.57 -9.18
C MET A 28 -2.86 14.85 -10.00
N GLU A 29 -4.04 15.20 -10.49
CA GLU A 29 -4.28 16.47 -11.20
C GLU A 29 -4.00 17.69 -10.31
N ARG A 30 -4.45 17.65 -9.06
CA ARG A 30 -4.17 18.71 -8.09
C ARG A 30 -2.67 18.83 -7.81
N ILE A 31 -1.99 17.70 -7.55
CA ILE A 31 -0.55 17.68 -7.28
C ILE A 31 0.23 18.21 -8.47
N ARG A 32 -0.09 17.77 -9.69
CA ARG A 32 0.62 18.21 -10.90
C ARG A 32 0.44 19.72 -11.15
N ARG A 33 -0.75 20.24 -10.87
CA ARG A 33 -1.01 21.70 -10.98
C ARG A 33 -0.13 22.50 -10.04
N GLU A 34 0.05 22.02 -8.82
CA GLU A 34 0.90 22.68 -7.81
C GLU A 34 2.41 22.47 -8.09
N ALA A 35 2.79 21.31 -8.64
CA ALA A 35 4.16 20.96 -8.94
C ALA A 35 4.75 21.70 -10.16
N GLY A 36 3.90 22.15 -11.10
CA GLY A 36 4.36 22.63 -12.42
C GLY A 36 4.97 21.52 -13.28
N GLU A 37 5.87 21.85 -14.20
CA GLU A 37 6.40 20.93 -15.23
C GLU A 37 7.60 20.08 -14.78
N GLY A 38 8.18 20.31 -13.62
CA GLY A 38 9.39 19.62 -13.16
C GLY A 38 9.21 18.13 -12.82
N PRO A 39 10.33 17.42 -12.56
CA PRO A 39 10.29 16.05 -12.09
C PRO A 39 9.42 15.90 -10.84
N LEU A 40 8.56 14.86 -10.81
CA LEU A 40 7.58 14.64 -9.76
C LEU A 40 7.66 13.21 -9.25
N LEU A 41 7.80 13.06 -7.92
CA LEU A 41 7.59 11.83 -7.18
C LEU A 41 6.37 12.00 -6.27
N VAL A 42 5.40 11.10 -6.38
CA VAL A 42 4.20 11.08 -5.54
C VAL A 42 4.16 9.82 -4.72
N VAL A 43 3.99 9.95 -3.41
CA VAL A 43 3.95 8.82 -2.48
C VAL A 43 2.57 8.76 -1.83
N PHE A 44 1.89 7.62 -2.01
CA PHE A 44 0.58 7.35 -1.43
C PHE A 44 0.68 6.50 -0.16
N PRO A 45 -0.34 6.52 0.72
CA PRO A 45 -0.29 5.82 2.00
C PRO A 45 -0.51 4.31 1.89
N GLU A 46 -0.23 3.61 3.00
CA GLU A 46 -0.42 2.17 3.13
C GLU A 46 -1.89 1.76 2.99
N HIS A 47 -2.14 0.52 2.56
CA HIS A 47 -3.44 -0.16 2.44
C HIS A 47 -4.48 0.49 1.52
N ILE A 48 -4.18 1.59 0.83
CA ILE A 48 -5.18 2.22 -0.04
C ILE A 48 -5.69 1.28 -1.15
N GLY A 49 -4.89 0.32 -1.60
CA GLY A 49 -5.31 -0.68 -2.58
C GLY A 49 -6.00 -1.89 -1.96
N THR A 50 -5.85 -2.15 -0.65
CA THR A 50 -6.43 -3.32 0.01
C THR A 50 -7.97 -3.30 -0.04
N PHE A 51 -8.58 -2.12 0.06
CA PHE A 51 -10.03 -1.95 0.02
C PHE A 51 -10.62 -2.14 -1.40
N CYS A 52 -9.80 -2.17 -2.46
CA CYS A 52 -10.24 -2.54 -3.80
C CYS A 52 -10.81 -3.96 -3.88
N ILE A 53 -10.58 -4.80 -2.87
CA ILE A 53 -11.23 -6.12 -2.74
C ILE A 53 -12.77 -6.02 -2.66
N LEU A 54 -13.31 -4.88 -2.22
CA LEU A 54 -14.74 -4.60 -2.15
C LEU A 54 -15.31 -4.00 -3.45
N SER A 55 -14.46 -3.56 -4.37
CA SER A 55 -14.91 -2.89 -5.58
C SER A 55 -15.82 -3.79 -6.41
N ASN A 56 -16.83 -3.19 -7.01
CA ASN A 56 -17.87 -3.87 -7.78
C ASN A 56 -18.70 -4.91 -6.97
N ALA A 57 -18.60 -4.90 -5.63
CA ALA A 57 -19.43 -5.76 -4.79
C ALA A 57 -20.90 -5.30 -4.84
N PRO A 58 -21.88 -6.25 -4.74
CA PRO A 58 -23.30 -5.90 -4.69
C PRO A 58 -23.66 -4.93 -3.57
N GLU A 59 -24.68 -4.08 -3.80
CA GLU A 59 -25.14 -3.06 -2.84
C GLU A 59 -25.43 -3.62 -1.44
N ARG A 60 -25.93 -4.85 -1.32
CA ARG A 60 -26.16 -5.54 -0.05
C ARG A 60 -24.89 -5.70 0.82
N ILE A 61 -23.70 -5.64 0.20
CA ILE A 61 -22.41 -5.70 0.92
C ILE A 61 -22.05 -4.29 1.40
N TRP A 62 -22.19 -3.29 0.54
CA TRP A 62 -21.94 -1.89 0.87
C TRP A 62 -22.90 -1.31 1.92
N SER A 63 -24.11 -1.86 2.07
CA SER A 63 -25.07 -1.47 3.11
C SER A 63 -24.72 -1.95 4.51
N LYS A 64 -23.64 -2.73 4.69
CA LYS A 64 -23.19 -3.20 6.00
C LYS A 64 -22.59 -2.05 6.83
N ARG A 65 -22.84 -2.10 8.14
CA ARG A 65 -22.45 -1.03 9.07
C ARG A 65 -20.95 -1.03 9.42
N THR A 66 -20.30 -2.18 9.31
CA THR A 66 -18.89 -2.34 9.66
C THR A 66 -18.13 -3.07 8.58
N PHE A 67 -16.82 -2.82 8.51
CA PHE A 67 -15.93 -3.52 7.59
C PHE A 67 -15.95 -5.04 7.80
N ALA A 68 -15.99 -5.50 9.06
CA ALA A 68 -16.08 -6.94 9.37
C ALA A 68 -17.35 -7.58 8.80
N GLN A 69 -18.51 -6.92 8.92
CA GLN A 69 -19.76 -7.40 8.33
C GLN A 69 -19.72 -7.41 6.81
N ALA A 70 -19.13 -6.38 6.19
CA ALA A 70 -18.96 -6.31 4.75
C ALA A 70 -18.02 -7.42 4.24
N SER A 71 -16.92 -7.68 4.93
CA SER A 71 -15.96 -8.74 4.62
C SER A 71 -16.60 -10.13 4.73
N THR A 72 -17.38 -10.39 5.79
CA THR A 72 -18.13 -11.64 5.94
C THR A 72 -19.15 -11.83 4.82
N ALA A 73 -19.89 -10.78 4.46
CA ALA A 73 -20.84 -10.84 3.35
C ALA A 73 -20.16 -11.05 2.00
N LEU A 74 -18.95 -10.48 1.80
CA LEU A 74 -18.14 -10.71 0.60
C LEU A 74 -17.61 -12.15 0.52
N LEU A 75 -17.16 -12.73 1.63
CA LEU A 75 -16.77 -14.12 1.74
C LEU A 75 -17.92 -15.05 1.31
N LEU A 76 -19.12 -14.82 1.85
CA LEU A 76 -20.32 -15.61 1.50
C LEU A 76 -20.73 -15.42 0.03
N HIS A 77 -20.60 -14.20 -0.48
CA HIS A 77 -20.90 -13.93 -1.91
C HIS A 77 -19.95 -14.67 -2.86
N ASN A 78 -18.70 -14.85 -2.47
CA ASN A 78 -17.68 -15.56 -3.24
C ASN A 78 -17.44 -17.00 -2.76
N ALA A 79 -18.40 -17.61 -2.01
CA ALA A 79 -18.18 -18.85 -1.27
C ALA A 79 -17.61 -19.99 -2.13
N GLY A 80 -18.07 -20.17 -3.36
CA GLY A 80 -17.55 -21.23 -4.26
C GLY A 80 -16.08 -21.03 -4.61
N ALA A 81 -15.69 -19.80 -4.99
CA ALA A 81 -14.31 -19.49 -5.32
C ALA A 81 -13.40 -19.53 -4.07
N VAL A 82 -13.90 -19.02 -2.94
CA VAL A 82 -13.21 -19.08 -1.66
C VAL A 82 -12.96 -20.53 -1.23
N LEU A 83 -13.98 -21.37 -1.26
CA LEU A 83 -13.85 -22.80 -0.91
C LEU A 83 -12.83 -23.51 -1.82
N HIS A 84 -12.87 -23.23 -3.12
CA HIS A 84 -11.88 -23.76 -4.06
C HIS A 84 -10.45 -23.38 -3.66
N GLN A 85 -10.18 -22.09 -3.38
CA GLN A 85 -8.86 -21.63 -2.95
C GLN A 85 -8.44 -22.24 -1.60
N MET A 86 -9.37 -22.37 -0.65
CA MET A 86 -9.10 -23.03 0.64
C MET A 86 -8.66 -24.48 0.46
N LEU A 87 -9.33 -25.22 -0.40
CA LEU A 87 -9.02 -26.65 -0.66
C LEU A 87 -7.69 -26.81 -1.41
N VAL A 88 -7.47 -26.02 -2.45
CA VAL A 88 -6.26 -26.11 -3.28
C VAL A 88 -5.01 -25.67 -2.50
N HIS A 89 -5.11 -24.59 -1.75
CA HIS A 89 -3.95 -23.94 -1.10
C HIS A 89 -3.86 -24.19 0.41
N ARG A 90 -4.88 -24.78 1.04
CA ARG A 90 -4.95 -25.03 2.50
C ARG A 90 -4.76 -23.77 3.34
N VAL A 91 -5.42 -22.68 2.92
CA VAL A 91 -5.33 -21.35 3.54
C VAL A 91 -6.62 -20.98 4.28
N SER A 92 -6.57 -19.90 5.08
CA SER A 92 -7.76 -19.35 5.75
C SER A 92 -8.80 -18.83 4.76
N PRO A 93 -10.08 -18.68 5.17
CA PRO A 93 -11.11 -18.06 4.32
C PRO A 93 -10.75 -16.64 3.86
N VAL A 94 -10.10 -15.86 4.73
CA VAL A 94 -9.72 -14.47 4.42
C VAL A 94 -8.65 -14.45 3.33
N ARG A 95 -7.57 -15.25 3.48
CA ARG A 95 -6.55 -15.38 2.43
C ARG A 95 -7.14 -15.95 1.14
N ALA A 96 -8.02 -16.95 1.24
CA ALA A 96 -8.70 -17.53 0.08
C ALA A 96 -9.52 -16.48 -0.70
N LEU A 97 -10.13 -15.50 -0.02
CA LEU A 97 -10.83 -14.40 -0.66
C LEU A 97 -9.87 -13.50 -1.45
N PHE A 98 -8.71 -13.15 -0.87
CA PHE A 98 -7.67 -12.40 -1.60
C PHE A 98 -7.20 -13.18 -2.83
N LEU A 99 -6.98 -14.49 -2.71
CA LEU A 99 -6.58 -15.33 -3.84
C LEU A 99 -7.66 -15.42 -4.93
N ALA A 100 -8.92 -15.55 -4.53
CA ALA A 100 -10.06 -15.64 -5.45
C ALA A 100 -10.28 -14.36 -6.25
N ARG A 101 -9.99 -13.19 -5.65
CA ARG A 101 -10.17 -11.88 -6.29
C ARG A 101 -8.85 -11.23 -6.74
N ALA A 102 -7.72 -11.95 -6.67
CA ALA A 102 -6.39 -11.38 -6.86
C ALA A 102 -6.23 -10.58 -8.15
N GLN A 103 -6.62 -11.15 -9.30
CA GLN A 103 -6.47 -10.49 -10.61
C GLN A 103 -7.33 -9.24 -10.74
N GLU A 104 -8.59 -9.32 -10.32
CA GLU A 104 -9.51 -8.18 -10.37
C GLU A 104 -9.03 -7.05 -9.44
N MET A 105 -8.71 -7.40 -8.20
CA MET A 105 -8.23 -6.44 -7.21
C MET A 105 -6.93 -5.74 -7.64
N GLU A 106 -5.95 -6.50 -8.13
CA GLU A 106 -4.68 -5.94 -8.61
C GLU A 106 -4.90 -5.01 -9.81
N ARG A 107 -5.75 -5.39 -10.76
CA ARG A 107 -6.09 -4.57 -11.90
C ARG A 107 -6.77 -3.26 -11.48
N ILE A 108 -7.81 -3.33 -10.63
CA ILE A 108 -8.52 -2.15 -10.12
C ILE A 108 -7.56 -1.20 -9.40
N TYR A 109 -6.64 -1.76 -8.61
CA TYR A 109 -5.67 -0.98 -7.86
C TYR A 109 -4.60 -0.35 -8.74
N LEU A 110 -3.93 -1.13 -9.61
CA LEU A 110 -2.74 -0.66 -10.32
C LEU A 110 -3.06 0.20 -11.55
N THR A 111 -4.13 -0.10 -12.29
CA THR A 111 -4.45 0.61 -13.54
C THR A 111 -4.51 2.13 -13.33
N PRO A 112 -5.24 2.68 -12.34
CA PRO A 112 -5.30 4.14 -12.16
C PRO A 112 -3.94 4.78 -11.84
N PHE A 113 -3.05 4.07 -11.16
CA PHE A 113 -1.70 4.57 -10.86
C PHE A 113 -0.79 4.52 -12.08
N ILE A 114 -0.90 3.49 -12.92
CA ILE A 114 -0.17 3.38 -14.18
C ILE A 114 -0.59 4.51 -15.12
N ASP A 115 -1.90 4.71 -15.30
CA ASP A 115 -2.45 5.77 -16.13
C ASP A 115 -2.04 7.16 -15.61
N ALA A 116 -2.10 7.35 -14.29
CA ALA A 116 -1.67 8.60 -13.67
C ALA A 116 -0.16 8.86 -13.83
N ALA A 117 0.68 7.83 -13.67
CA ALA A 117 2.12 7.95 -13.88
C ALA A 117 2.44 8.42 -15.32
N GLN A 118 1.77 7.84 -16.32
CA GLN A 118 1.92 8.20 -17.73
C GLN A 118 1.37 9.59 -18.03
N LYS A 119 0.11 9.85 -17.62
CA LYS A 119 -0.57 11.14 -17.91
C LYS A 119 0.17 12.32 -17.28
N PHE A 120 0.65 12.17 -16.06
CA PHE A 120 1.29 13.25 -15.31
C PHE A 120 2.82 13.20 -15.33
N GLN A 121 3.42 12.28 -16.08
CA GLN A 121 4.85 12.07 -16.17
C GLN A 121 5.51 12.05 -14.77
N ALA A 122 4.95 11.22 -13.87
CA ALA A 122 5.32 11.17 -12.48
C ALA A 122 5.86 9.79 -12.07
N TRP A 123 6.86 9.79 -11.20
CA TRP A 123 7.18 8.62 -10.40
C TRP A 123 6.13 8.47 -9.32
N ILE A 124 5.64 7.26 -9.09
CA ILE A 124 4.61 6.99 -8.08
C ILE A 124 5.03 5.80 -7.22
N VAL A 125 5.06 6.01 -5.89
CA VAL A 125 4.94 4.91 -4.93
C VAL A 125 3.45 4.81 -4.62
N ALA A 126 2.80 3.75 -5.11
CA ALA A 126 1.34 3.65 -5.16
C ALA A 126 0.68 3.35 -3.79
N GLY A 127 1.38 3.65 -2.70
CA GLY A 127 0.97 3.22 -1.37
C GLY A 127 1.17 1.72 -1.22
N SER A 128 0.19 1.01 -0.65
CA SER A 128 0.25 -0.45 -0.65
C SER A 128 -1.12 -1.12 -0.74
N ALA A 129 -1.08 -2.43 -1.00
CA ALA A 129 -2.25 -3.31 -1.06
C ALA A 129 -1.89 -4.74 -0.68
N ALA A 130 -2.88 -5.52 -0.24
CA ALA A 130 -2.77 -6.96 -0.05
C ALA A 130 -2.77 -7.66 -1.42
N LEU A 131 -1.61 -7.97 -1.97
CA LEU A 131 -1.46 -8.53 -3.31
C LEU A 131 -0.94 -9.97 -3.28
N ARG A 132 -1.49 -10.80 -4.16
CA ARG A 132 -1.00 -12.16 -4.39
C ARG A 132 0.38 -12.12 -5.06
N TRP A 133 1.32 -12.95 -4.62
CA TRP A 133 2.61 -13.08 -5.29
C TRP A 133 2.56 -14.15 -6.38
N GLY A 134 2.54 -13.68 -7.61
CA GLY A 134 2.48 -14.56 -8.78
C GLY A 134 1.30 -15.53 -8.73
N GLN A 135 1.55 -16.79 -9.01
CA GLN A 135 0.54 -17.85 -8.94
C GLN A 135 0.61 -18.66 -7.62
N THR A 136 1.32 -18.15 -6.62
CA THR A 136 1.44 -18.82 -5.31
C THR A 136 0.22 -18.59 -4.42
N SER A 137 0.18 -19.23 -3.25
CA SER A 137 -0.83 -18.95 -2.21
C SER A 137 -0.42 -17.81 -1.27
N ARG A 138 0.71 -17.14 -1.55
CA ARG A 138 1.22 -16.06 -0.70
C ARG A 138 0.57 -14.73 -1.04
N VAL A 139 0.16 -14.00 -0.02
CA VAL A 139 -0.40 -12.65 -0.12
C VAL A 139 0.42 -11.74 0.78
N PHE A 140 1.00 -10.68 0.23
CA PHE A 140 1.81 -9.71 0.95
C PHE A 140 1.14 -8.34 0.98
N ASN A 141 1.38 -7.56 2.02
CA ASN A 141 1.21 -6.12 1.94
C ASN A 141 2.33 -5.57 1.04
N THR A 142 1.97 -5.06 -0.13
CA THR A 142 2.91 -4.76 -1.21
C THR A 142 2.79 -3.32 -1.68
N ALA A 143 3.92 -2.60 -1.73
CA ALA A 143 4.02 -1.24 -2.25
C ALA A 143 4.73 -1.22 -3.62
N PRO A 144 4.00 -0.95 -4.72
CA PRO A 144 4.58 -0.84 -6.06
C PRO A 144 5.26 0.52 -6.28
N VAL A 145 6.38 0.50 -7.00
CA VAL A 145 7.07 1.69 -7.51
C VAL A 145 6.89 1.76 -9.03
N ILE A 146 6.32 2.85 -9.51
CA ILE A 146 5.91 3.03 -10.91
C ILE A 146 6.68 4.21 -11.51
N THR A 147 7.23 4.00 -12.69
CA THR A 147 7.94 5.05 -13.47
C THR A 147 6.97 5.93 -14.25
N PRO A 148 7.40 7.11 -14.77
CA PRO A 148 6.59 7.94 -15.66
C PRO A 148 6.12 7.25 -16.97
N LEU A 149 6.75 6.14 -17.34
CA LEU A 149 6.34 5.33 -18.48
C LEU A 149 5.23 4.31 -18.11
N GLY A 150 4.77 4.29 -16.86
CA GLY A 150 3.78 3.33 -16.38
C GLY A 150 4.33 1.94 -16.05
N HIS A 151 5.65 1.76 -16.03
CA HIS A 151 6.25 0.49 -15.68
C HIS A 151 6.33 0.33 -14.17
N VAL A 152 5.76 -0.77 -13.63
CA VAL A 152 5.99 -1.21 -12.26
C VAL A 152 7.36 -1.86 -12.21
N ILE A 153 8.36 -1.11 -11.73
CA ILE A 153 9.76 -1.56 -11.72
C ILE A 153 10.17 -2.28 -10.44
N TYR A 154 9.41 -2.10 -9.38
CA TYR A 154 9.66 -2.74 -8.10
C TYR A 154 8.38 -2.92 -7.29
N ARG A 155 8.35 -3.94 -6.43
CA ARG A 155 7.27 -4.25 -5.48
C ARG A 155 7.89 -4.55 -4.13
N GLN A 156 7.91 -3.57 -3.23
CA GLN A 156 8.31 -3.82 -1.86
C GLN A 156 7.23 -4.59 -1.13
N HIS A 157 7.58 -5.69 -0.51
CA HIS A 157 6.72 -6.46 0.39
C HIS A 157 7.06 -6.14 1.84
N LYS A 158 6.04 -6.01 2.68
CA LYS A 158 6.19 -5.69 4.11
C LYS A 158 6.85 -6.85 4.87
N VAL A 159 7.87 -6.54 5.65
CA VAL A 159 8.64 -7.51 6.43
C VAL A 159 8.00 -7.72 7.81
N ASN A 160 7.63 -6.64 8.47
CA ASN A 160 7.11 -6.66 9.84
C ASN A 160 5.60 -6.35 9.84
N LEU A 161 4.78 -7.38 10.11
CA LEU A 161 3.33 -7.27 10.11
C LEU A 161 2.79 -6.78 11.46
N VAL A 162 1.83 -5.86 11.41
CA VAL A 162 1.00 -5.52 12.58
C VAL A 162 -0.04 -6.61 12.83
N GLU A 163 -0.61 -6.65 14.03
CA GLU A 163 -1.56 -7.71 14.45
C GLU A 163 -2.72 -7.89 13.46
N MET A 164 -3.30 -6.78 12.95
CA MET A 164 -4.38 -6.81 11.98
C MET A 164 -4.00 -7.51 10.66
N GLU A 165 -2.74 -7.51 10.27
CA GLU A 165 -2.25 -8.14 9.06
C GLU A 165 -1.95 -9.63 9.22
N GLN A 166 -1.77 -10.10 10.46
CA GLN A 166 -1.45 -11.49 10.78
C GLN A 166 -2.65 -12.43 10.58
N ARG A 167 -2.46 -13.69 10.92
CA ARG A 167 -3.42 -14.79 10.64
C ARG A 167 -4.83 -14.56 11.22
N ALA A 168 -4.94 -13.87 12.35
CA ALA A 168 -6.24 -13.55 12.97
C ALA A 168 -6.99 -12.41 12.26
N GLY A 169 -6.31 -11.62 11.43
CA GLY A 169 -6.85 -10.51 10.67
C GLY A 169 -6.89 -10.78 9.16
N LEU A 170 -6.04 -10.10 8.41
CA LEU A 170 -5.96 -10.20 6.94
C LEU A 170 -5.25 -11.47 6.44
N ASP A 171 -4.59 -12.20 7.32
CA ASP A 171 -3.79 -13.42 7.02
C ASP A 171 -2.77 -13.19 5.89
N LEU A 172 -2.03 -12.08 5.98
CA LEU A 172 -0.92 -11.77 5.09
C LEU A 172 0.34 -12.51 5.54
N GLU A 173 1.33 -12.60 4.66
CA GLU A 173 2.63 -13.18 5.00
C GLU A 173 3.68 -12.09 5.21
N PRO A 174 4.57 -12.22 6.21
CA PRO A 174 5.75 -11.39 6.32
C PRO A 174 6.73 -11.73 5.20
N ALA A 175 7.31 -10.71 4.58
CA ALA A 175 8.34 -10.92 3.57
C ALA A 175 9.69 -11.22 4.23
N PRO A 176 10.52 -12.07 3.63
CA PRO A 176 11.91 -12.21 4.06
C PRO A 176 12.70 -10.90 3.87
N LEU A 177 13.60 -10.57 4.80
CA LEU A 177 14.42 -9.36 4.76
C LEU A 177 15.25 -9.23 3.46
N ASN A 178 15.66 -10.33 2.86
CA ASN A 178 16.41 -10.33 1.61
C ASN A 178 15.57 -9.93 0.37
N TYR A 179 14.25 -9.73 0.53
CA TYR A 179 13.39 -9.16 -0.53
C TYR A 179 13.41 -7.63 -0.53
N VAL A 180 13.95 -7.00 0.51
CA VAL A 180 14.11 -5.55 0.58
C VAL A 180 15.17 -5.10 -0.42
N SER A 181 14.82 -4.09 -1.24
CA SER A 181 15.72 -3.51 -2.23
C SER A 181 15.59 -2.00 -2.29
N ALA A 182 16.62 -1.33 -2.83
CA ALA A 182 16.58 0.09 -3.14
C ALA A 182 16.34 0.31 -4.64
N VAL A 183 15.60 1.36 -4.98
CA VAL A 183 15.22 1.69 -6.36
C VAL A 183 15.85 3.00 -6.78
N ARG A 184 16.67 2.99 -7.84
CA ARG A 184 17.25 4.22 -8.39
C ARG A 184 16.17 5.07 -9.06
N SER A 185 16.14 6.34 -8.74
CA SER A 185 15.25 7.34 -9.32
C SER A 185 15.98 8.65 -9.60
N PRO A 186 15.41 9.60 -10.36
CA PRO A 186 15.98 10.94 -10.53
C PRO A 186 16.05 11.77 -9.24
N PHE A 187 15.43 11.31 -8.15
CA PHE A 187 15.41 11.98 -6.85
C PHE A 187 16.50 11.46 -5.92
N GLY A 188 17.14 10.36 -6.25
CA GLY A 188 18.04 9.56 -5.43
C GLY A 188 17.57 8.10 -5.34
N ALA A 189 18.29 7.29 -4.60
CA ALA A 189 17.92 5.90 -4.36
C ALA A 189 16.79 5.82 -3.29
N LEU A 190 15.63 5.29 -3.70
CA LEU A 190 14.45 5.14 -2.85
C LEU A 190 14.52 3.82 -2.09
N GLY A 191 14.39 3.87 -0.77
CA GLY A 191 14.18 2.71 0.09
C GLY A 191 12.75 2.72 0.63
N VAL A 192 11.94 1.72 0.28
CA VAL A 192 10.56 1.63 0.78
C VAL A 192 10.51 0.75 2.01
N ALA A 193 10.04 1.30 3.14
CA ALA A 193 9.79 0.60 4.41
C ALA A 193 8.32 0.82 4.79
N ILE A 194 7.48 -0.22 4.65
CA ILE A 194 6.03 -0.05 4.81
C ILE A 194 5.68 0.03 6.30
N CYS A 195 5.22 1.21 6.76
CA CYS A 195 4.67 1.47 8.09
C CYS A 195 5.59 0.96 9.22
N LEU A 196 5.27 -0.18 9.86
CA LEU A 196 6.01 -0.79 10.95
C LEU A 196 7.47 -1.12 10.56
N ASP A 197 7.75 -1.40 9.30
CA ASP A 197 9.11 -1.68 8.82
C ASP A 197 10.08 -0.53 9.10
N ALA A 198 9.61 0.71 9.06
CA ALA A 198 10.44 1.89 9.33
C ALA A 198 10.79 2.06 10.82
N PHE A 199 10.11 1.37 11.74
CA PHE A 199 10.46 1.32 13.16
C PHE A 199 11.57 0.31 13.45
N HIS A 200 11.78 -0.68 12.56
CA HIS A 200 12.73 -1.76 12.74
C HIS A 200 14.10 -1.45 12.11
N GLY A 201 15.13 -1.42 12.94
CA GLY A 201 16.52 -1.14 12.54
C GLY A 201 17.07 -2.12 11.50
N GLU A 202 16.61 -3.36 11.49
CA GLU A 202 17.02 -4.37 10.49
C GLU A 202 16.59 -4.02 9.07
N VAL A 203 15.35 -3.51 8.89
CA VAL A 203 14.86 -3.09 7.56
C VAL A 203 15.59 -1.82 7.12
N ARG A 204 15.72 -0.83 8.01
CA ARG A 204 16.46 0.41 7.71
C ARG A 204 17.94 0.14 7.40
N GLY A 205 18.60 -0.71 8.21
CA GLY A 205 19.99 -1.11 7.97
C GLY A 205 20.15 -1.81 6.62
N ARG A 206 19.23 -2.70 6.26
CA ARG A 206 19.24 -3.35 4.95
C ARG A 206 19.10 -2.35 3.81
N LEU A 207 18.24 -1.34 3.95
CA LEU A 207 18.09 -0.28 2.95
C LEU A 207 19.35 0.57 2.82
N GLN A 208 20.03 0.87 3.94
CA GLN A 208 21.34 1.58 3.93
C GLN A 208 22.43 0.78 3.21
N GLU A 209 22.55 -0.52 3.50
CA GLU A 209 23.48 -1.42 2.81
C GLU A 209 23.28 -1.41 1.29
N LEU A 210 22.02 -1.24 0.84
CA LEU A 210 21.64 -1.16 -0.57
C LEU A 210 21.77 0.25 -1.15
N GLY A 211 22.27 1.21 -0.35
CA GLY A 211 22.53 2.58 -0.78
C GLY A 211 21.28 3.45 -0.92
N ALA A 212 20.19 3.16 -0.19
CA ALA A 212 19.02 4.02 -0.17
C ALA A 212 19.36 5.37 0.47
N GLU A 213 18.93 6.45 -0.18
CA GLU A 213 19.15 7.86 0.24
C GLU A 213 17.87 8.49 0.80
N ILE A 214 16.71 8.04 0.30
CA ILE A 214 15.38 8.53 0.67
C ILE A 214 14.57 7.39 1.24
N LEU A 215 14.12 7.54 2.49
CA LEU A 215 13.21 6.60 3.14
C LEU A 215 11.77 6.92 2.77
N ILE A 216 11.08 6.00 2.12
CA ILE A 216 9.66 6.09 1.78
C ILE A 216 8.89 5.18 2.73
N GLN A 217 8.03 5.78 3.57
CA GLN A 217 7.27 5.07 4.60
C GLN A 217 5.75 5.22 4.37
N PRO A 218 5.14 4.47 3.43
CA PRO A 218 3.68 4.40 3.33
C PRO A 218 3.11 3.85 4.63
N SER A 219 2.15 4.57 5.24
CA SER A 219 1.64 4.24 6.57
C SER A 219 0.13 4.31 6.64
N ALA A 220 -0.45 3.54 7.58
CA ALA A 220 -1.83 3.64 8.01
C ALA A 220 -1.87 3.54 9.53
N ASN A 221 -2.71 4.36 10.17
CA ASN A 221 -2.92 4.33 11.60
C ASN A 221 -4.43 4.27 11.90
N ASN A 222 -4.83 3.27 12.67
CA ASN A 222 -6.21 3.05 13.10
C ASN A 222 -6.48 3.52 14.56
N HIS A 223 -5.47 4.13 15.20
CA HIS A 223 -5.59 4.70 16.53
C HIS A 223 -5.80 6.22 16.48
N PRO A 224 -6.44 6.81 17.51
CA PRO A 224 -6.50 8.26 17.66
C PRO A 224 -5.10 8.88 17.63
N TRP A 225 -4.96 10.04 16.99
CA TRP A 225 -3.68 10.75 16.90
C TRP A 225 -3.47 11.59 18.16
N ASP A 226 -3.25 10.92 19.29
CA ASP A 226 -2.96 11.53 20.59
C ASP A 226 -1.44 11.76 20.79
N ASP A 227 -1.07 12.32 21.95
CA ASP A 227 0.32 12.67 22.25
C ASP A 227 1.21 11.43 22.28
N TRP A 228 0.69 10.28 22.76
CA TRP A 228 1.45 9.03 22.77
C TRP A 228 1.73 8.53 21.34
N GLN A 229 0.72 8.57 20.48
CA GLN A 229 0.89 8.19 19.06
C GLN A 229 1.90 9.12 18.36
N GLN A 230 1.81 10.42 18.60
CA GLN A 230 2.75 11.38 18.03
C GLN A 230 4.18 11.07 18.46
N GLU A 231 4.41 10.83 19.76
CA GLU A 231 5.73 10.50 20.28
C GLU A 231 6.25 9.16 19.74
N ASP A 232 5.40 8.12 19.68
CA ASP A 232 5.79 6.81 19.14
C ASP A 232 6.21 6.91 17.68
N TRP A 233 5.48 7.67 16.86
CA TRP A 233 5.82 7.87 15.44
C TRP A 233 7.15 8.57 15.21
N LEU A 234 7.65 9.36 16.17
CA LEU A 234 9.00 9.94 16.09
C LEU A 234 10.13 8.89 16.10
N ARG A 235 9.83 7.66 16.50
CA ARG A 235 10.77 6.53 16.48
C ARG A 235 10.98 5.91 15.09
N SER A 236 10.16 6.28 14.12
CA SER A 236 10.23 5.76 12.74
C SER A 236 11.10 6.66 11.84
N SER A 237 10.55 7.19 10.77
CA SER A 237 11.26 7.99 9.76
C SER A 237 11.92 9.25 10.34
N TYR A 238 11.31 9.89 11.36
CA TYR A 238 11.96 11.05 12.01
C TYR A 238 13.27 10.62 12.70
N ALA A 239 13.28 9.55 13.49
CA ALA A 239 14.49 9.06 14.12
C ALA A 239 15.55 8.63 13.08
N ALA A 240 15.13 7.96 12.01
CA ALA A 240 16.00 7.52 10.94
C ALA A 240 16.75 8.69 10.26
N VAL A 241 16.09 9.84 10.05
CA VAL A 241 16.71 11.01 9.41
C VAL A 241 17.40 11.91 10.42
N VAL A 242 16.72 12.31 11.50
CA VAL A 242 17.19 13.37 12.40
C VAL A 242 18.15 12.84 13.47
N LYS A 243 17.80 11.70 14.11
CA LYS A 243 18.58 11.16 15.22
C LYS A 243 19.76 10.30 14.74
N HIS A 244 19.48 9.39 13.80
CA HIS A 244 20.46 8.39 13.36
C HIS A 244 21.19 8.77 12.06
N LYS A 245 20.66 9.74 11.32
CA LYS A 245 21.22 10.21 10.03
C LYS A 245 21.42 9.07 9.03
N GLU A 246 20.49 8.09 9.06
CA GLU A 246 20.52 6.92 8.19
C GLU A 246 20.15 7.26 6.76
N PHE A 247 19.30 8.28 6.57
CA PHE A 247 18.82 8.75 5.26
C PHE A 247 18.86 10.28 5.20
N GLY A 248 19.00 10.84 4.00
CA GLY A 248 18.98 12.29 3.79
C GLY A 248 17.57 12.89 3.86
N LEU A 249 16.54 12.09 3.56
CA LEU A 249 15.13 12.51 3.56
C LEU A 249 14.23 11.32 3.90
N ALA A 250 13.09 11.61 4.53
CA ALA A 250 12.00 10.64 4.66
C ALA A 250 10.67 11.22 4.19
N VAL A 251 9.82 10.38 3.60
CA VAL A 251 8.46 10.71 3.14
C VAL A 251 7.49 9.72 3.74
N ASN A 252 6.61 10.19 4.64
CA ASN A 252 5.68 9.33 5.38
C ASN A 252 4.22 9.76 5.14
N PRO A 253 3.59 9.33 4.04
CA PRO A 253 2.16 9.52 3.83
C PRO A 253 1.35 8.62 4.77
N MET A 254 0.28 9.17 5.34
CA MET A 254 -0.59 8.48 6.28
C MET A 254 -2.00 8.30 5.70
N LEU A 255 -2.52 7.07 5.74
CA LEU A 255 -3.94 6.82 5.55
C LEU A 255 -4.66 7.16 6.84
N VAL A 256 -5.68 8.01 6.75
CA VAL A 256 -6.53 8.43 7.86
C VAL A 256 -7.99 8.13 7.53
N GLY A 257 -8.82 7.84 8.54
CA GLY A 257 -10.20 7.47 8.22
C GLY A 257 -11.18 7.60 9.34
#